data_526926c351c27f51e567eac91f33b909
#
_entry.id   526926c351c27f51e567eac91f33b909
#
_cell.length_a   1.000
_cell.length_b   1.000
_cell.length_c   1.000
_cell.angle_alpha   90.00
_cell.angle_beta   90.00
_cell.angle_gamma   90.00
#
_symmetry.space_group_name_H-M   'P 1'
#
loop_
_entity.id
_entity.type
_entity.pdbx_description
1 polymer ?
#
loop_
_entity_poly.entity_id
_entity_poly.type
_entity_poly.pdbx_seq_one_letter_code
_entity_poly.pdbx_strand_id
1 'polypeptide(L)'
;MRQRIQRGIGVFAGMVLFSQSAALRAVDIPVTITVTILEPVCTVTDAAGNSQTEVDFGQVPVTAVNGATAIKDLNLKVACDSKAPSGKTLKMQVTAGSSGTITQGGSTVLATSFSGLGIKLTNSTGGVIPPGSWTSVTGITTPVDAPAGTVALKAALVSDSVSSLKAGNFTSSASVMMVYQ
;
A
#
# COMPACT_ATOMS: atom_id res chain seq x y z
N MET A 1 -43.52 -30.99 -103.34
CA MET A 1 -43.83 -32.44 -103.07
C MET A 1 -43.35 -32.72 -101.63
N ARG A 2 -44.30 -32.94 -100.72
CA ARG A 2 -44.52 -34.08 -99.88
C ARG A 2 -43.19 -34.74 -99.41
N GLN A 3 -42.81 -34.97 -98.14
CA GLN A 3 -43.51 -35.72 -97.10
C GLN A 3 -42.67 -35.69 -95.82
N ARG A 4 -43.26 -35.61 -94.72
CA ARG A 4 -43.52 -36.43 -93.51
C ARG A 4 -42.47 -36.41 -92.47
N ILE A 5 -42.72 -35.81 -91.40
CA ILE A 5 -43.07 -36.24 -90.02
C ILE A 5 -42.47 -37.60 -89.63
N GLN A 6 -41.60 -37.53 -88.60
CA GLN A 6 -41.70 -38.54 -87.53
C GLN A 6 -41.21 -37.94 -86.18
N ARG A 7 -42.09 -38.17 -85.23
CA ARG A 7 -41.97 -37.81 -83.81
C ARG A 7 -40.97 -38.75 -83.16
N GLY A 8 -39.98 -38.19 -82.47
CA GLY A 8 -39.20 -38.90 -81.47
C GLY A 8 -39.35 -38.25 -80.15
N ILE A 9 -40.05 -38.88 -79.25
CA ILE A 9 -40.19 -38.49 -77.84
C ILE A 9 -38.95 -38.92 -77.13
N GLY A 10 -38.07 -37.99 -76.84
CA GLY A 10 -36.90 -38.18 -75.96
C GLY A 10 -37.28 -37.74 -74.57
N VAL A 11 -37.47 -38.71 -73.67
CA VAL A 11 -37.61 -38.47 -72.24
C VAL A 11 -36.24 -38.05 -71.68
N PHE A 12 -36.02 -36.73 -71.44
CA PHE A 12 -34.95 -36.28 -70.65
C PHE A 12 -35.27 -36.44 -69.15
N ALA A 13 -34.72 -37.50 -68.54
CA ALA A 13 -34.65 -37.62 -67.10
C ALA A 13 -33.72 -36.56 -66.57
N GLY A 14 -34.30 -35.50 -66.00
CA GLY A 14 -33.59 -34.47 -65.31
C GLY A 14 -33.00 -34.97 -63.99
N MET A 15 -31.71 -35.18 -63.97
CA MET A 15 -31.00 -35.54 -62.74
C MET A 15 -30.82 -34.25 -61.92
N VAL A 16 -31.70 -34.05 -60.92
CA VAL A 16 -31.59 -32.96 -59.94
C VAL A 16 -30.47 -33.29 -58.98
N LEU A 17 -29.31 -32.70 -59.21
CA LEU A 17 -28.22 -32.70 -58.24
C LEU A 17 -28.61 -31.82 -57.05
N PHE A 18 -29.03 -32.43 -55.95
CA PHE A 18 -29.15 -31.74 -54.68
C PHE A 18 -27.75 -31.41 -54.15
N SER A 19 -27.32 -30.15 -54.37
CA SER A 19 -26.16 -29.62 -53.69
C SER A 19 -26.49 -29.46 -52.22
N GLN A 20 -26.07 -30.43 -51.40
CA GLN A 20 -26.12 -30.27 -49.94
C GLN A 20 -25.04 -29.28 -49.54
N SER A 21 -25.41 -28.03 -49.33
CA SER A 21 -24.58 -27.02 -48.68
C SER A 21 -24.42 -27.44 -47.22
N ALA A 22 -23.32 -28.08 -46.90
CA ALA A 22 -22.89 -28.29 -45.49
C ALA A 22 -22.67 -26.91 -44.87
N ALA A 23 -23.60 -26.44 -44.07
CA ALA A 23 -23.44 -25.24 -43.27
C ALA A 23 -22.31 -25.53 -42.25
N LEU A 24 -21.13 -24.98 -42.53
CA LEU A 24 -20.03 -24.92 -41.56
C LEU A 24 -20.51 -24.08 -40.37
N ARG A 25 -20.86 -24.74 -39.28
CA ARG A 25 -21.12 -24.05 -38.02
C ARG A 25 -19.77 -23.63 -37.44
N ALA A 26 -19.55 -22.34 -37.35
CA ALA A 26 -18.47 -21.82 -36.53
C ALA A 26 -18.78 -22.20 -35.08
N VAL A 27 -17.88 -22.96 -34.47
CA VAL A 27 -17.91 -23.26 -33.04
C VAL A 27 -17.26 -22.10 -32.34
N ASP A 28 -18.06 -21.33 -31.61
CA ASP A 28 -17.59 -20.27 -30.74
C ASP A 28 -17.01 -20.89 -29.48
N ILE A 29 -15.69 -20.76 -29.28
CA ILE A 29 -15.00 -21.27 -28.09
C ILE A 29 -14.90 -20.12 -27.10
N PRO A 30 -15.65 -20.10 -25.99
CA PRO A 30 -15.52 -19.06 -24.99
C PRO A 30 -14.14 -19.14 -24.32
N VAL A 31 -13.36 -18.08 -24.45
CA VAL A 31 -12.09 -17.93 -23.73
C VAL A 31 -12.32 -17.01 -22.54
N THR A 32 -12.20 -17.55 -21.32
CA THR A 32 -12.25 -16.77 -20.09
C THR A 32 -10.81 -16.42 -19.67
N ILE A 33 -10.52 -15.13 -19.60
CA ILE A 33 -9.23 -14.62 -19.09
C ILE A 33 -9.47 -14.09 -17.69
N THR A 34 -8.88 -14.74 -16.70
CA THR A 34 -8.89 -14.26 -15.31
C THR A 34 -7.54 -13.60 -15.02
N VAL A 35 -7.57 -12.33 -14.66
CA VAL A 35 -6.40 -11.56 -14.26
C VAL A 35 -6.61 -11.04 -12.85
N THR A 36 -5.67 -11.32 -11.95
CA THR A 36 -5.63 -10.72 -10.62
C THR A 36 -4.67 -9.53 -10.67
N ILE A 37 -5.17 -8.34 -10.42
CA ILE A 37 -4.36 -7.14 -10.30
C ILE A 37 -3.99 -7.00 -8.83
N LEU A 38 -2.69 -7.03 -8.53
CA LEU A 38 -2.15 -6.80 -7.20
C LEU A 38 -1.64 -5.36 -7.12
N GLU A 39 -1.95 -4.67 -6.03
CA GLU A 39 -1.28 -3.41 -5.71
C GLU A 39 0.12 -3.70 -5.19
N PRO A 40 1.12 -2.86 -5.55
CA PRO A 40 2.46 -3.01 -5.01
C PRO A 40 2.47 -2.96 -3.48
N VAL A 41 3.10 -3.94 -2.86
CA VAL A 41 3.21 -4.06 -1.41
C VAL A 41 4.61 -3.61 -0.98
N CYS A 42 4.67 -2.79 0.07
CA CYS A 42 5.92 -2.42 0.71
C CYS A 42 6.01 -3.08 2.07
N THR A 43 7.11 -3.77 2.31
CA THR A 43 7.47 -4.33 3.62
C THR A 43 8.23 -3.29 4.42
N VAL A 44 7.86 -3.13 5.69
CA VAL A 44 8.53 -2.24 6.64
C VAL A 44 9.10 -3.08 7.77
N THR A 45 10.40 -2.90 8.04
CA THR A 45 11.13 -3.60 9.10
C THR A 45 12.00 -2.64 9.89
N ASP A 46 12.52 -3.09 11.02
CA ASP A 46 13.59 -2.38 11.71
C ASP A 46 14.93 -2.49 10.94
N ALA A 47 16.00 -1.89 11.51
CA ALA A 47 17.34 -1.95 10.92
C ALA A 47 17.91 -3.38 10.86
N ALA A 48 17.45 -4.30 11.71
CA ALA A 48 17.86 -5.70 11.75
C ALA A 48 17.01 -6.60 10.83
N GLY A 49 15.89 -6.09 10.28
CA GLY A 49 14.97 -6.83 9.42
C GLY A 49 13.79 -7.45 10.16
N ASN A 50 13.56 -7.10 11.43
CA ASN A 50 12.42 -7.57 12.19
C ASN A 50 11.16 -6.76 11.87
N SER A 51 10.00 -7.40 11.87
CA SER A 51 8.69 -6.75 11.69
C SER A 51 8.21 -5.96 12.92
N GLN A 52 8.89 -6.10 14.04
CA GLN A 52 8.65 -5.36 15.27
C GLN A 52 9.94 -4.70 15.72
N THR A 53 9.85 -3.48 16.22
CA THR A 53 10.97 -2.74 16.77
C THR A 53 10.58 -2.13 18.10
N GLU A 54 11.53 -2.04 19.01
CA GLU A 54 11.38 -1.38 20.29
C GLU A 54 12.22 -0.12 20.33
N VAL A 55 11.65 0.96 20.86
CA VAL A 55 12.35 2.22 21.10
C VAL A 55 12.44 2.42 22.61
N ASP A 56 13.58 2.06 23.19
CA ASP A 56 13.83 2.25 24.60
C ASP A 56 14.37 3.66 24.89
N PHE A 57 13.62 4.43 25.66
CA PHE A 57 14.05 5.75 26.13
C PHE A 57 14.98 5.65 27.33
N GLY A 58 15.03 4.53 28.01
CA GLY A 58 15.78 4.34 29.26
C GLY A 58 15.26 5.23 30.39
N GLN A 59 16.14 5.63 31.28
CA GLN A 59 15.80 6.55 32.37
C GLN A 59 15.89 8.00 31.89
N VAL A 60 14.75 8.68 31.87
CA VAL A 60 14.63 10.07 31.42
C VAL A 60 14.18 10.94 32.61
N PRO A 61 14.92 11.99 32.97
CA PRO A 61 14.45 12.95 33.94
C PRO A 61 13.17 13.64 33.45
N VAL A 62 12.20 13.86 34.33
CA VAL A 62 10.94 14.53 33.98
C VAL A 62 11.19 15.87 33.30
N THR A 63 12.20 16.61 33.73
CA THR A 63 12.60 17.90 33.13
C THR A 63 13.09 17.80 31.68
N ALA A 64 13.49 16.62 31.21
CA ALA A 64 13.91 16.38 29.84
C ALA A 64 12.75 16.05 28.88
N VAL A 65 11.50 15.95 29.38
CA VAL A 65 10.31 15.70 28.60
C VAL A 65 9.80 17.00 27.98
N ASN A 66 10.58 17.55 27.06
CA ASN A 66 10.34 18.86 26.43
C ASN A 66 10.27 18.78 24.88
N GLY A 67 10.31 17.57 24.32
CA GLY A 67 10.29 17.36 22.89
C GLY A 67 11.61 17.65 22.16
N ALA A 68 12.66 18.07 22.91
CA ALA A 68 13.95 18.43 22.33
C ALA A 68 15.14 17.64 22.94
N THR A 69 15.00 17.14 24.17
CA THR A 69 16.12 16.49 24.87
C THR A 69 15.97 14.97 24.89
N ALA A 70 14.80 14.45 25.25
CA ALA A 70 14.53 13.02 25.27
C ALA A 70 14.11 12.53 23.86
N ILE A 71 15.09 12.32 22.98
CA ILE A 71 14.88 11.93 21.59
C ILE A 71 15.60 10.61 21.32
N LYS A 72 14.94 9.74 20.57
CA LYS A 72 15.51 8.49 20.04
C LYS A 72 15.31 8.42 18.53
N ASP A 73 16.29 7.91 17.84
CA ASP A 73 16.20 7.63 16.41
C ASP A 73 15.45 6.31 16.17
N LEU A 74 14.62 6.31 15.16
CA LEU A 74 13.87 5.14 14.69
C LEU A 74 14.11 5.03 13.18
N ASN A 75 14.93 4.07 12.78
CA ASN A 75 15.24 3.81 11.39
C ASN A 75 14.46 2.61 10.89
N LEU A 76 13.59 2.83 9.91
CA LEU A 76 12.76 1.80 9.29
C LEU A 76 13.35 1.47 7.92
N LYS A 77 13.64 0.21 7.67
CA LYS A 77 13.93 -0.31 6.33
C LYS A 77 12.63 -0.55 5.60
N VAL A 78 12.58 -0.10 4.37
CA VAL A 78 11.43 -0.26 3.47
C VAL A 78 11.91 -0.94 2.21
N ALA A 79 11.18 -1.96 1.78
CA ALA A 79 11.39 -2.64 0.50
C ALA A 79 10.03 -2.87 -0.15
N CYS A 80 9.86 -2.37 -1.37
CA CYS A 80 8.64 -2.55 -2.16
C CYS A 80 8.90 -3.59 -3.25
N ASP A 81 7.92 -4.38 -3.61
CA ASP A 81 8.02 -5.46 -4.60
C ASP A 81 8.05 -4.94 -6.03
N SER A 82 7.56 -3.73 -6.27
CA SER A 82 7.55 -3.11 -7.60
C SER A 82 7.55 -1.59 -7.51
N LYS A 83 7.84 -0.95 -8.65
CA LYS A 83 7.84 0.52 -8.76
C LYS A 83 6.46 1.13 -8.50
N ALA A 84 6.47 2.40 -8.14
CA ALA A 84 5.24 3.16 -7.98
C ALA A 84 4.40 3.15 -9.28
N PRO A 85 3.10 2.88 -9.20
CA PRO A 85 2.20 3.11 -10.32
C PRO A 85 2.25 4.56 -10.79
N SER A 86 1.92 4.80 -12.07
CA SER A 86 1.95 6.14 -12.64
C SER A 86 1.09 7.12 -11.84
N GLY A 87 1.66 8.27 -11.48
CA GLY A 87 0.99 9.31 -10.71
C GLY A 87 0.85 9.02 -9.21
N LYS A 88 1.35 7.88 -8.73
CA LYS A 88 1.33 7.52 -7.31
C LYS A 88 2.67 7.83 -6.63
N THR A 89 2.61 8.19 -5.37
CA THR A 89 3.79 8.41 -4.51
C THR A 89 3.70 7.55 -3.27
N LEU A 90 4.84 7.17 -2.73
CA LEU A 90 4.89 6.39 -1.49
C LEU A 90 4.49 7.28 -0.31
N LYS A 91 3.48 6.84 0.42
CA LYS A 91 2.98 7.49 1.63
C LYS A 91 3.13 6.55 2.82
N MET A 92 3.34 7.15 3.97
CA MET A 92 3.41 6.48 5.25
C MET A 92 2.27 6.96 6.16
N GLN A 93 1.65 6.03 6.89
CA GLN A 93 0.74 6.33 7.97
C GLN A 93 1.20 5.63 9.24
N VAL A 94 1.23 6.37 10.33
CA VAL A 94 1.45 5.84 11.67
C VAL A 94 0.09 5.74 12.37
N THR A 95 -0.30 4.55 12.78
CA THR A 95 -1.54 4.32 13.53
C THR A 95 -1.20 4.06 14.99
N ALA A 96 -1.80 4.82 15.89
CA ALA A 96 -1.63 4.62 17.33
C ALA A 96 -2.21 3.28 17.77
N GLY A 97 -1.52 2.61 18.69
CA GLY A 97 -2.01 1.40 19.34
C GLY A 97 -3.02 1.67 20.45
N SER A 98 -3.05 0.80 21.46
CA SER A 98 -4.09 0.80 22.52
C SER A 98 -4.15 2.08 23.35
N SER A 99 -3.02 2.79 23.52
CA SER A 99 -2.99 4.07 24.26
C SER A 99 -3.63 5.22 23.48
N GLY A 100 -3.82 5.09 22.15
CA GLY A 100 -4.41 6.11 21.31
C GLY A 100 -3.51 7.30 21.07
N THR A 101 -4.11 8.48 20.95
CA THR A 101 -3.43 9.75 20.69
C THR A 101 -3.79 10.80 21.74
N ILE A 102 -2.90 11.78 21.88
CA ILE A 102 -3.10 12.95 22.74
C ILE A 102 -2.58 14.19 22.02
N THR A 103 -3.09 15.38 22.36
CA THR A 103 -2.54 16.64 21.86
C THR A 103 -1.49 17.16 22.84
N GLN A 104 -0.29 17.44 22.33
CA GLN A 104 0.81 18.02 23.09
C GLN A 104 1.59 18.99 22.18
N GLY A 105 1.92 20.16 22.68
CA GLY A 105 2.60 21.19 21.90
C GLY A 105 1.86 21.62 20.64
N GLY A 106 0.52 21.61 20.67
CA GLY A 106 -0.31 21.91 19.52
C GLY A 106 -0.31 20.86 18.41
N SER A 107 0.23 19.67 18.65
CA SER A 107 0.30 18.58 17.69
C SER A 107 -0.35 17.31 18.25
N THR A 108 -1.02 16.53 17.38
CA THR A 108 -1.45 15.19 17.71
C THR A 108 -0.26 14.26 17.75
N VAL A 109 -0.04 13.58 18.88
CA VAL A 109 1.08 12.67 19.13
C VAL A 109 0.57 11.35 19.66
N LEU A 110 1.41 10.32 19.70
CA LEU A 110 1.06 9.05 20.33
C LEU A 110 0.90 9.27 21.83
N ALA A 111 -0.21 8.80 22.39
CA ALA A 111 -0.36 8.74 23.84
C ALA A 111 0.47 7.59 24.40
N THR A 112 0.83 7.70 25.67
CA THR A 112 1.44 6.61 26.44
C THR A 112 0.47 6.09 27.48
N SER A 113 0.83 4.99 28.13
CA SER A 113 0.09 4.50 29.32
C SER A 113 0.15 5.47 30.50
N PHE A 114 0.99 6.50 30.42
CA PHE A 114 1.16 7.53 31.43
C PHE A 114 0.43 8.80 31.03
N SER A 115 -0.52 9.22 31.85
CA SER A 115 -1.35 10.40 31.57
C SER A 115 -0.51 11.68 31.42
N GLY A 116 -0.79 12.48 30.40
CA GLY A 116 -0.11 13.73 30.13
C GLY A 116 1.26 13.57 29.44
N LEU A 117 1.72 12.35 29.16
CA LEU A 117 2.94 12.07 28.44
C LEU A 117 2.62 11.56 27.04
N GLY A 118 3.23 12.17 26.03
CA GLY A 118 3.10 11.77 24.63
C GLY A 118 4.45 11.49 23.97
N ILE A 119 4.41 10.81 22.82
CA ILE A 119 5.56 10.58 21.94
C ILE A 119 5.30 11.29 20.61
N LYS A 120 6.06 12.33 20.34
CA LYS A 120 6.04 13.05 19.08
C LYS A 120 6.98 12.38 18.08
N LEU A 121 6.44 12.02 16.92
CA LEU A 121 7.22 11.50 15.81
C LEU A 121 7.54 12.63 14.83
N THR A 122 8.78 12.67 14.35
CA THR A 122 9.23 13.60 13.32
C THR A 122 10.05 12.86 12.26
N ASN A 123 10.06 13.38 11.05
CA ASN A 123 10.99 12.94 10.01
C ASN A 123 12.39 13.52 10.23
N SER A 124 13.34 13.16 9.37
CA SER A 124 14.73 13.62 9.42
C SER A 124 14.90 15.13 9.29
N THR A 125 13.93 15.84 8.70
CA THR A 125 13.95 17.31 8.54
C THR A 125 13.20 18.04 9.66
N GLY A 126 12.70 17.32 10.68
CA GLY A 126 11.96 17.89 11.81
C GLY A 126 10.45 18.06 11.57
N GLY A 127 9.94 17.67 10.40
CA GLY A 127 8.51 17.69 10.13
C GLY A 127 7.74 16.70 11.02
N VAL A 128 6.70 17.17 11.69
CA VAL A 128 5.88 16.32 12.56
C VAL A 128 5.09 15.31 11.73
N ILE A 129 5.03 14.08 12.23
CA ILE A 129 4.24 12.98 11.66
C ILE A 129 3.06 12.70 12.60
N PRO A 130 1.88 13.30 12.32
CA PRO A 130 0.72 13.09 13.16
C PRO A 130 0.18 11.66 12.97
N PRO A 131 -0.10 10.91 14.05
CA PRO A 131 -0.77 9.62 13.95
C PRO A 131 -2.11 9.74 13.23
N GLY A 132 -2.43 8.75 12.41
CA GLY A 132 -3.66 8.69 11.60
C GLY A 132 -3.60 9.45 10.29
N SER A 133 -2.56 10.24 10.03
CA SER A 133 -2.42 11.03 8.81
C SER A 133 -1.43 10.42 7.83
N TRP A 134 -1.72 10.53 6.53
CA TRP A 134 -0.79 10.14 5.48
C TRP A 134 0.28 11.20 5.29
N THR A 135 1.52 10.80 5.34
CA THR A 135 2.68 11.68 5.14
C THR A 135 3.55 11.18 3.99
N SER A 136 4.19 12.10 3.28
CA SER A 136 5.13 11.73 2.21
C SER A 136 6.38 11.09 2.81
N VAL A 137 6.84 10.02 2.18
CA VAL A 137 8.07 9.32 2.55
C VAL A 137 9.25 9.96 1.86
N THR A 138 10.32 10.19 2.61
CA THR A 138 11.64 10.64 2.09
C THR A 138 12.67 9.54 2.31
N GLY A 139 13.72 9.51 1.48
CA GLY A 139 14.79 8.51 1.58
C GLY A 139 14.54 7.24 0.74
N ILE A 140 13.42 7.16 0.02
CA ILE A 140 13.10 6.06 -0.90
C ILE A 140 12.97 6.62 -2.31
N THR A 141 13.74 6.06 -3.24
CA THR A 141 13.62 6.40 -4.67
C THR A 141 12.58 5.48 -5.30
N THR A 142 11.40 6.00 -5.61
CA THR A 142 10.25 5.21 -6.08
C THR A 142 10.16 4.95 -7.59
N PRO A 143 10.85 5.71 -8.50
CA PRO A 143 10.76 5.44 -9.93
C PRO A 143 11.65 4.28 -10.42
N VAL A 144 12.20 3.47 -9.54
CA VAL A 144 12.99 2.28 -9.83
C VAL A 144 12.16 1.01 -9.61
N ASP A 145 12.53 -0.09 -10.27
CA ASP A 145 11.95 -1.39 -9.98
C ASP A 145 12.40 -1.86 -8.59
N ALA A 146 11.47 -2.36 -7.78
CA ALA A 146 11.72 -2.77 -6.39
C ALA A 146 12.38 -1.66 -5.53
N PRO A 147 11.71 -0.52 -5.28
CA PRO A 147 12.25 0.55 -4.46
C PRO A 147 12.56 0.08 -3.05
N ALA A 148 13.74 0.42 -2.58
CA ALA A 148 14.16 0.11 -1.21
C ALA A 148 14.94 1.28 -0.61
N GLY A 149 14.95 1.38 0.71
CA GLY A 149 15.71 2.41 1.41
C GLY A 149 15.41 2.45 2.89
N THR A 150 15.87 3.51 3.54
CA THR A 150 15.67 3.73 4.97
C THR A 150 14.90 5.02 5.20
N VAL A 151 13.84 4.93 5.98
CA VAL A 151 13.08 6.08 6.48
C VAL A 151 13.57 6.37 7.89
N ALA A 152 14.26 7.51 8.06
CA ALA A 152 14.74 7.95 9.34
C ALA A 152 13.67 8.80 10.04
N LEU A 153 13.25 8.35 11.20
CA LEU A 153 12.30 9.02 12.08
C LEU A 153 12.97 9.32 13.41
N LYS A 154 12.40 10.26 14.15
CA LYS A 154 12.76 10.54 15.53
C LYS A 154 11.53 10.47 16.40
N ALA A 155 11.67 9.83 17.55
CA ALA A 155 10.66 9.78 18.60
C ALA A 155 11.13 10.66 19.77
N ALA A 156 10.32 11.63 20.17
CA ALA A 156 10.61 12.56 21.25
C ALA A 156 9.53 12.52 22.32
N LEU A 157 9.91 12.50 23.58
CA LEU A 157 8.97 12.61 24.69
C LEU A 157 8.50 14.06 24.84
N VAL A 158 7.20 14.25 24.93
CA VAL A 158 6.55 15.57 25.03
C VAL A 158 5.46 15.59 26.10
N SER A 159 5.36 16.73 26.79
CA SER A 159 4.25 17.01 27.71
C SER A 159 4.05 18.52 27.82
N ASP A 160 2.81 18.98 27.76
CA ASP A 160 2.46 20.38 28.00
C ASP A 160 2.40 20.72 29.51
N SER A 161 2.45 19.70 30.36
CA SER A 161 2.36 19.85 31.81
C SER A 161 3.48 19.06 32.51
N VAL A 162 4.74 19.35 32.16
CA VAL A 162 5.92 18.63 32.69
C VAL A 162 5.96 18.65 34.22
N SER A 163 5.54 19.75 34.85
CA SER A 163 5.51 19.90 36.31
C SER A 163 4.51 18.97 37.00
N SER A 164 3.51 18.47 36.29
CA SER A 164 2.50 17.54 36.83
C SER A 164 2.86 16.06 36.58
N LEU A 165 3.86 15.80 35.76
CA LEU A 165 4.33 14.44 35.53
C LEU A 165 4.97 13.86 36.79
N LYS A 166 4.61 12.61 37.09
CA LYS A 166 5.23 11.84 38.17
C LYS A 166 6.25 10.88 37.57
N ALA A 167 7.21 10.44 38.39
CA ALA A 167 8.10 9.36 37.99
C ALA A 167 7.31 8.03 37.87
N GLY A 168 7.62 7.26 36.87
CA GLY A 168 6.97 5.96 36.62
C GLY A 168 7.34 5.40 35.26
N ASN A 169 7.01 4.13 35.04
CA ASN A 169 7.20 3.47 33.77
C ASN A 169 6.04 3.82 32.82
N PHE A 170 6.35 3.92 31.56
CA PHE A 170 5.34 4.10 30.52
C PHE A 170 5.59 3.18 29.33
N THR A 171 4.56 2.91 28.60
CA THR A 171 4.58 2.19 27.32
C THR A 171 3.71 2.92 26.31
N SER A 172 4.02 2.75 25.06
CA SER A 172 3.20 3.15 23.93
C SER A 172 3.40 2.17 22.80
N SER A 173 2.46 2.09 21.90
CA SER A 173 2.59 1.27 20.69
C SER A 173 2.00 1.99 19.48
N ALA A 174 2.56 1.70 18.32
CA ALA A 174 2.06 2.18 17.04
C ALA A 174 2.36 1.15 15.96
N SER A 175 1.60 1.18 14.88
CA SER A 175 1.92 0.47 13.64
C SER A 175 2.23 1.46 12.53
N VAL A 176 3.13 1.07 11.63
CA VAL A 176 3.51 1.85 10.47
C VAL A 176 3.09 1.09 9.22
N MET A 177 2.38 1.76 8.33
CA MET A 177 1.97 1.24 7.04
C MET A 177 2.48 2.16 5.94
N MET A 178 2.93 1.56 4.83
CA MET A 178 3.38 2.31 3.65
C MET A 178 2.66 1.79 2.41
N VAL A 179 2.12 2.72 1.63
CA VAL A 179 1.37 2.41 0.39
C VAL A 179 1.63 3.49 -0.66
N TYR A 180 1.36 3.16 -1.91
CA TYR A 180 1.35 4.11 -3.01
C TYR A 180 -0.04 4.78 -3.14
N GLN A 181 -0.05 6.10 -3.05
CA GLN A 181 -1.26 6.94 -3.19
C GLN A 181 -1.06 8.06 -4.20
#